data_b02ca23ed7d241f908ac8080c2cdb4c1
#
_entry.id   b02ca23ed7d241f908ac8080c2cdb4c1
#
_cell.length_a   1.000
_cell.length_b   1.000
_cell.length_c   1.000
_cell.angle_alpha   90.00
_cell.angle_beta   90.00
_cell.angle_gamma   90.00
#
_symmetry.space_group_name_H-M   'P 1'
#
loop_
_entity.id
_entity.type
_entity.pdbx_description
1 polymer ?
#
loop_
_entity_poly.entity_id
_entity_poly.type
_entity_poly.pdbx_seq_one_letter_code
_entity_poly.pdbx_strand_id
1 'polypeptide(L)'
;MITKIETSEDVKAFAKQIIAEGVSFHPDDDFNNYVNFKEDKPCYTNEEADLRNELMSSCFDVCEKERVDIYSIMLEVSLIETGMDKFIPLPSQPYPENN
;
A
#
# COMPACT_ATOMS: atom_id res chain seq x y z
N MET A 1 -7.03 -13.02 2.23
CA MET A 1 -5.83 -12.29 1.80
C MET A 1 -5.81 -12.14 0.28
N ILE A 2 -5.47 -10.96 -0.20
CA ILE A 2 -5.36 -10.75 -1.65
C ILE A 2 -4.15 -11.52 -2.19
N THR A 3 -4.31 -12.19 -3.32
CA THR A 3 -3.26 -12.98 -3.91
C THR A 3 -2.98 -12.61 -5.38
N LYS A 4 -3.71 -11.62 -5.90
CA LYS A 4 -3.59 -11.22 -7.30
C LYS A 4 -3.97 -9.76 -7.45
N ILE A 5 -3.20 -9.03 -8.24
CA ILE A 5 -3.43 -7.61 -8.50
C ILE A 5 -3.75 -7.44 -9.99
N GLU A 6 -4.96 -7.01 -10.30
CA GLU A 6 -5.40 -6.82 -11.68
C GLU A 6 -5.87 -5.40 -11.97
N THR A 7 -6.31 -4.68 -10.93
CA THR A 7 -6.84 -3.33 -11.08
C THR A 7 -6.30 -2.43 -9.98
N SER A 8 -6.50 -1.12 -10.12
CA SER A 8 -6.12 -0.18 -9.06
C SER A 8 -6.91 -0.41 -7.78
N GLU A 9 -8.11 -0.99 -7.86
CA GLU A 9 -8.87 -1.35 -6.66
C GLU A 9 -8.18 -2.48 -5.90
N ASP A 10 -7.55 -3.40 -6.61
CA ASP A 10 -6.75 -4.45 -5.98
C ASP A 10 -5.52 -3.87 -5.30
N VAL A 11 -4.91 -2.84 -5.91
CA VAL A 11 -3.78 -2.13 -5.30
C VAL A 11 -4.20 -1.54 -3.96
N LYS A 12 -5.36 -0.90 -3.92
CA LYS A 12 -5.89 -0.34 -2.67
C LYS A 12 -6.17 -1.43 -1.64
N ALA A 13 -6.73 -2.56 -2.07
CA ALA A 13 -7.02 -3.67 -1.18
C ALA A 13 -5.73 -4.25 -0.58
N PHE A 14 -4.69 -4.36 -1.39
CA PHE A 14 -3.39 -4.81 -0.92
C PHE A 14 -2.82 -3.85 0.13
N ALA A 15 -2.88 -2.55 -0.14
CA ALA A 15 -2.40 -1.54 0.79
C ALA A 15 -3.13 -1.63 2.13
N LYS A 16 -4.46 -1.79 2.09
CA LYS A 16 -5.25 -1.94 3.31
C LYS A 16 -4.85 -3.18 4.09
N GLN A 17 -4.58 -4.27 3.39
CA GLN A 17 -4.16 -5.51 4.02
C GLN A 17 -2.83 -5.33 4.76
N ILE A 18 -1.85 -4.71 4.13
CA ILE A 18 -0.53 -4.51 4.76
C ILE A 18 -0.67 -3.63 5.99
N ILE A 19 -1.47 -2.57 5.91
CA ILE A 19 -1.72 -1.70 7.05
C ILE A 19 -2.40 -2.49 8.18
N ALA A 20 -3.37 -3.34 7.85
CA ALA A 20 -4.06 -4.18 8.84
C ALA A 20 -3.11 -5.19 9.48
N GLU A 21 -2.05 -5.58 8.78
CA GLU A 21 -1.02 -6.45 9.33
C GLU A 21 -0.08 -5.71 10.28
N GLY A 22 -0.22 -4.41 10.39
CA GLY A 22 0.57 -3.62 11.32
C GLY A 22 1.86 -3.06 10.73
N VAL A 23 2.01 -3.09 9.43
CA VAL A 23 3.22 -2.60 8.76
C VAL A 23 3.00 -1.17 8.28
N SER A 24 3.90 -0.29 8.67
CA SER A 24 4.00 1.03 8.08
C SER A 24 5.02 0.92 6.94
N PHE A 25 4.54 0.83 5.74
CA PHE A 25 5.37 0.53 4.58
C PHE A 25 5.38 1.68 3.58
N HIS A 26 6.40 1.65 2.72
CA HIS A 26 6.50 2.52 1.55
C HIS A 26 6.44 1.62 0.32
N PRO A 27 5.87 2.06 -0.82
CA PRO A 27 5.81 1.20 -2.02
C PRO A 27 7.16 0.64 -2.48
N ASP A 28 8.26 1.33 -2.19
CA ASP A 28 9.59 0.89 -2.57
C ASP A 28 10.21 -0.09 -1.56
N ASP A 29 9.53 -0.38 -0.45
CA ASP A 29 10.06 -1.27 0.57
C ASP A 29 10.20 -2.70 0.08
N ASP A 30 11.20 -3.38 0.63
CA ASP A 30 11.39 -4.81 0.45
C ASP A 30 10.78 -5.50 1.67
N PHE A 31 9.78 -6.33 1.45
CA PHE A 31 9.10 -7.01 2.56
C PHE A 31 10.00 -8.01 3.28
N ASN A 32 11.12 -8.40 2.68
CA ASN A 32 12.11 -9.23 3.37
C ASN A 32 12.69 -8.51 4.59
N ASN A 33 12.62 -7.19 4.64
CA ASN A 33 13.07 -6.42 5.79
C ASN A 33 12.19 -6.67 7.02
N TYR A 34 11.01 -7.26 6.85
CA TYR A 34 10.08 -7.55 7.93
C TYR A 34 10.06 -9.02 8.31
N VAL A 35 11.01 -9.80 7.79
CA VAL A 35 11.17 -11.21 8.17
C VAL A 35 11.94 -11.28 9.48
N ASN A 36 11.41 -12.07 10.41
CA ASN A 36 12.05 -12.28 11.71
C ASN A 36 12.25 -11.01 12.54
N PHE A 37 11.34 -10.07 12.41
CA PHE A 37 11.33 -8.91 13.30
C PHE A 37 11.03 -9.37 14.71
N LYS A 38 11.97 -9.18 15.64
CA LYS A 38 11.83 -9.70 16.99
C LYS A 38 10.98 -8.83 17.91
N GLU A 39 10.94 -7.55 17.62
CA GLU A 39 10.30 -6.57 18.51
C GLU A 39 9.00 -6.03 17.96
N ASP A 40 8.84 -6.02 16.65
CA ASP A 40 7.66 -5.48 16.00
C ASP A 40 6.94 -6.55 15.20
N LYS A 41 5.66 -6.35 15.02
CA LYS A 41 4.84 -7.20 14.19
C LYS A 41 4.49 -6.48 12.88
N PRO A 42 4.25 -7.20 11.82
CA PRO A 42 4.26 -8.67 11.70
C PRO A 42 5.68 -9.19 11.50
N CYS A 43 5.79 -10.48 11.76
CA CYS A 43 7.00 -11.22 11.50
C CYS A 43 6.68 -12.17 10.35
N TYR A 44 7.01 -11.79 9.13
CA TYR A 44 6.71 -12.60 7.96
C TYR A 44 7.67 -13.78 7.84
N THR A 45 7.16 -14.88 7.26
CA THR A 45 8.04 -15.93 6.77
C THR A 45 8.67 -15.46 5.47
N ASN A 46 9.72 -16.14 5.01
CA ASN A 46 10.33 -15.81 3.73
C ASN A 46 9.31 -15.89 2.58
N GLU A 47 8.46 -16.92 2.61
CA GLU A 47 7.42 -17.09 1.58
C GLU A 47 6.40 -15.97 1.61
N GLU A 48 6.01 -15.54 2.80
CA GLU A 48 5.07 -14.44 2.95
C GLU A 48 5.64 -13.13 2.44
N ALA A 49 6.91 -12.88 2.73
CA ALA A 49 7.59 -11.68 2.26
C ALA A 49 7.75 -11.70 0.75
N ASP A 50 8.15 -12.85 0.19
CA ASP A 50 8.31 -13.00 -1.25
C ASP A 50 6.99 -12.77 -1.99
N LEU A 51 5.89 -13.32 -1.46
CA LEU A 51 4.57 -13.09 -2.06
C LEU A 51 4.21 -11.61 -2.05
N ARG A 52 4.47 -10.92 -0.94
CA ARG A 52 4.17 -9.49 -0.85
C ARG A 52 5.03 -8.66 -1.79
N ASN A 53 6.28 -9.05 -1.99
CA ASN A 53 7.14 -8.39 -2.96
C ASN A 53 6.61 -8.58 -4.39
N GLU A 54 6.14 -9.78 -4.72
CA GLU A 54 5.53 -10.04 -6.02
C GLU A 54 4.26 -9.23 -6.22
N LEU A 55 3.42 -9.18 -5.18
CA LEU A 55 2.19 -8.41 -5.25
C LEU A 55 2.48 -6.91 -5.40
N MET A 56 3.49 -6.40 -4.69
CA MET A 56 3.88 -5.00 -4.83
C MET A 56 4.39 -4.71 -6.24
N SER A 57 5.17 -5.61 -6.81
CA SER A 57 5.62 -5.48 -8.21
C SER A 57 4.44 -5.41 -9.16
N SER A 58 3.43 -6.26 -8.93
CA SER A 58 2.19 -6.23 -9.73
C SER A 58 1.44 -4.91 -9.54
N CYS A 59 1.48 -4.34 -8.35
CA CYS A 59 0.87 -3.03 -8.10
C CYS A 59 1.50 -1.95 -8.97
N PHE A 60 2.84 -1.95 -9.07
CA PHE A 60 3.53 -1.00 -9.95
C PHE A 60 3.10 -1.18 -11.40
N ASP A 61 3.04 -2.42 -11.88
CA ASP A 61 2.64 -2.72 -13.25
C ASP A 61 1.22 -2.24 -13.55
N VAL A 62 0.29 -2.52 -12.64
CA VAL A 62 -1.11 -2.11 -12.80
C VAL A 62 -1.24 -0.59 -12.80
N CYS A 63 -0.57 0.07 -11.87
CA CYS A 63 -0.64 1.52 -11.78
C CYS A 63 -0.05 2.18 -13.01
N GLU A 64 1.05 1.64 -13.55
CA GLU A 64 1.61 2.15 -14.79
C GLU A 64 0.64 1.97 -15.94
N LYS A 65 0.03 0.80 -16.05
CA LYS A 65 -0.94 0.50 -17.10
C LYS A 65 -2.16 1.42 -17.04
N GLU A 66 -2.66 1.68 -15.82
CA GLU A 66 -3.83 2.52 -15.62
C GLU A 66 -3.49 4.01 -15.54
N ARG A 67 -2.21 4.34 -15.59
CA ARG A 67 -1.72 5.72 -15.52
C ARG A 67 -2.14 6.42 -14.24
N VAL A 68 -2.01 5.71 -13.13
CA VAL A 68 -2.25 6.27 -11.81
C VAL A 68 -0.95 6.21 -11.00
N ASP A 69 -0.79 7.17 -10.10
CA ASP A 69 0.42 7.26 -9.29
C ASP A 69 0.28 6.33 -8.08
N ILE A 70 1.11 5.29 -8.04
CA ILE A 70 1.07 4.32 -6.95
C ILE A 70 1.34 4.98 -5.59
N TYR A 71 2.22 5.97 -5.54
CA TYR A 71 2.55 6.65 -4.29
C TYR A 71 1.34 7.41 -3.74
N SER A 72 0.59 8.05 -4.63
CA SER A 72 -0.63 8.75 -4.25
C SER A 72 -1.70 7.79 -3.74
N ILE A 73 -1.87 6.64 -4.42
CA ILE A 73 -2.83 5.63 -3.99
C ILE A 73 -2.48 5.10 -2.61
N MET A 74 -1.22 4.72 -2.42
CA MET A 74 -0.78 4.15 -1.13
C MET A 74 -0.90 5.17 0.00
N LEU A 75 -0.52 6.41 -0.26
CA LEU A 75 -0.67 7.46 0.73
C LEU A 75 -2.14 7.69 1.08
N GLU A 76 -3.01 7.74 0.07
CA GLU A 76 -4.44 7.93 0.28
C GLU A 76 -5.03 6.83 1.16
N VAL A 77 -4.70 5.58 0.87
CA VAL A 77 -5.18 4.46 1.69
C VAL A 77 -4.68 4.60 3.13
N SER A 78 -3.41 4.96 3.31
CA SER A 78 -2.84 5.16 4.64
C SER A 78 -3.57 6.27 5.41
N LEU A 79 -3.87 7.37 4.75
CA LEU A 79 -4.57 8.48 5.38
C LEU A 79 -5.97 8.08 5.81
N ILE A 80 -6.69 7.37 4.95
CA ILE A 80 -8.04 6.92 5.25
C ILE A 80 -8.04 5.91 6.40
N GLU A 81 -7.16 4.92 6.35
CA GLU A 81 -7.13 3.85 7.36
C GLU A 81 -6.68 4.36 8.72
N THR A 82 -5.92 5.44 8.78
CA THR A 82 -5.50 6.03 10.04
C THR A 82 -6.40 7.19 10.48
N GLY A 83 -7.40 7.55 9.69
CA GLY A 83 -8.29 8.66 10.00
C GLY A 83 -7.70 10.03 9.75
N MET A 84 -6.52 10.10 9.17
CA MET A 84 -5.84 11.38 8.91
C MET A 84 -6.42 12.11 7.72
N ASP A 85 -7.25 11.45 6.92
CA ASP A 85 -7.94 12.08 5.79
C ASP A 85 -8.85 13.22 6.23
N LYS A 86 -9.20 13.27 7.52
CA LYS A 86 -10.00 14.37 8.08
C LYS A 86 -9.20 15.66 8.21
N PHE A 87 -7.88 15.56 8.23
CA PHE A 87 -6.98 16.69 8.45
C PHE A 87 -6.09 16.98 7.26
N ILE A 88 -5.85 16.01 6.42
CA ILE A 88 -4.93 16.09 5.28
C ILE A 88 -5.70 15.73 4.01
N PRO A 89 -5.69 16.61 2.98
CA PRO A 89 -6.38 16.29 1.72
C PRO A 89 -5.84 15.03 1.08
N LEU A 90 -6.75 14.23 0.50
CA LEU A 90 -6.35 13.04 -0.22
C LEU A 90 -5.68 13.41 -1.55
N PRO A 91 -4.63 12.68 -1.94
CA PRO A 91 -3.93 12.97 -3.20
C PRO A 91 -4.81 12.92 -4.44
N SER A 92 -5.84 12.07 -4.45
CA SER A 92 -6.74 11.95 -5.58
C SER A 92 -7.79 13.04 -5.65
N GLN A 93 -7.92 13.84 -4.58
CA GLN A 93 -8.89 14.92 -4.54
C GLN A 93 -8.18 16.24 -4.81
N PRO A 94 -8.65 17.02 -5.76
CA PRO A 94 -8.06 18.34 -5.96
C PRO A 94 -8.28 19.18 -4.71
N TYR A 95 -7.34 20.06 -4.44
CA TYR A 95 -7.53 21.01 -3.37
C TYR A 95 -8.81 21.81 -3.66
N PRO A 96 -9.55 22.19 -2.60
CA PRO A 96 -10.70 23.03 -2.83
C PRO A 96 -10.24 24.22 -3.65
N GLU A 97 -10.82 24.32 -4.82
CA GLU A 97 -10.47 25.40 -5.69
C GLU A 97 -10.88 26.71 -5.05
N ASN A 98 -9.95 27.59 -5.01
CA ASN A 98 -10.25 28.92 -4.48
C ASN A 98 -10.70 29.84 -5.58
N ASN A 99 -11.28 29.26 -6.52
CA ASN A 99 -11.75 29.98 -7.65
C ASN A 99 -12.82 30.94 -7.29
#